data_14d150f9effe2eb2d2924c3c4f0d4b50
#
_entry.id   14d150f9effe2eb2d2924c3c4f0d4b50
#
_cell.length_a   1.000
_cell.length_b   1.000
_cell.length_c   1.000
_cell.angle_alpha   90.00
_cell.angle_beta   90.00
_cell.angle_gamma   90.00
#
_symmetry.space_group_name_H-M   'P 1'
#
loop_
_entity.id
_entity.type
_entity.pdbx_description
1 polymer ?
#
loop_
_entity_poly.entity_id
_entity_poly.type
_entity_poly.pdbx_seq_one_letter_code
_entity_poly.pdbx_strand_id
1 'polypeptide(L)'
;MTAHTRSRSRLPLTLTAALCVLLAGALAAAAATTSSVTLNLQGGYANRQLTACSLKHHYTFFHAGNAITMKGSVAPTPASGWRVKVKVKQCLRGSFRAVWAGYASGHADGSFKTTYRASRRGFLFARVYYYGATPTLRSDKQYFRVR
;
A
#
# COMPACT_ATOMS: atom_id res chain seq x y z
N MET A 1 32.53 -90.22 30.80
CA MET A 1 33.08 -89.37 29.74
C MET A 1 31.96 -88.64 29.10
N THR A 2 31.78 -87.42 29.50
CA THR A 2 30.59 -86.59 29.17
C THR A 2 30.98 -85.52 28.17
N ALA A 3 30.44 -85.54 26.95
CA ALA A 3 30.66 -84.57 25.91
C ALA A 3 29.68 -83.42 26.07
N HIS A 4 30.25 -82.19 26.28
CA HIS A 4 29.47 -80.99 26.32
C HIS A 4 29.17 -80.43 24.92
N THR A 5 27.94 -80.51 24.47
CA THR A 5 27.52 -79.91 23.24
C THR A 5 27.14 -78.44 23.52
N ARG A 6 27.94 -77.50 23.02
CA ARG A 6 27.61 -76.06 23.07
C ARG A 6 26.57 -75.70 21.97
N SER A 7 25.39 -75.46 22.38
CA SER A 7 24.36 -74.81 21.54
C SER A 7 24.69 -73.36 21.31
N ARG A 8 24.92 -72.96 20.05
CA ARG A 8 25.05 -71.56 19.63
C ARG A 8 23.65 -71.06 19.27
N SER A 9 23.04 -70.31 20.17
CA SER A 9 21.84 -69.54 19.88
C SER A 9 22.18 -68.40 18.95
N ARG A 10 21.69 -68.46 17.73
CA ARG A 10 21.71 -67.35 16.77
C ARG A 10 20.58 -66.38 17.13
N LEU A 11 20.90 -65.20 17.60
CA LEU A 11 19.96 -64.09 17.76
C LEU A 11 19.53 -63.59 16.37
N PRO A 12 18.24 -63.45 16.11
CA PRO A 12 17.75 -62.79 14.91
C PRO A 12 18.02 -61.28 15.01
N LEU A 13 18.72 -60.77 14.03
CA LEU A 13 18.93 -59.33 13.82
C LEU A 13 17.56 -58.75 13.40
N THR A 14 16.83 -58.19 14.35
CA THR A 14 15.62 -57.39 14.04
C THR A 14 16.11 -56.08 13.43
N LEU A 15 15.89 -55.95 12.11
CA LEU A 15 16.04 -54.70 11.38
C LEU A 15 14.93 -53.75 11.89
N THR A 16 15.30 -52.83 12.77
CA THR A 16 14.44 -51.68 13.13
C THR A 16 14.53 -50.68 11.99
N ALA A 17 13.59 -50.78 11.06
CA ALA A 17 13.39 -49.74 10.05
C ALA A 17 12.94 -48.46 10.78
N ALA A 18 13.89 -47.57 11.00
CA ALA A 18 13.58 -46.21 11.47
C ALA A 18 12.82 -45.48 10.36
N LEU A 19 11.51 -45.38 10.51
CA LEU A 19 10.65 -44.59 9.69
C LEU A 19 10.93 -43.11 10.01
N CYS A 20 11.90 -42.50 9.32
CA CYS A 20 12.06 -41.07 9.29
C CYS A 20 10.88 -40.46 8.57
N VAL A 21 9.85 -40.15 9.34
CA VAL A 21 8.76 -39.24 8.89
C VAL A 21 9.40 -37.87 8.70
N LEU A 22 9.82 -37.59 7.47
CA LEU A 22 10.13 -36.23 7.01
C LEU A 22 8.84 -35.40 7.10
N LEU A 23 8.60 -34.77 8.25
CA LEU A 23 7.70 -33.63 8.35
C LEU A 23 8.32 -32.50 7.49
N ALA A 24 8.03 -32.55 6.20
CA ALA A 24 8.18 -31.39 5.34
C ALA A 24 7.17 -30.36 5.83
N GLY A 25 7.57 -29.59 6.83
CA GLY A 25 6.87 -28.37 7.24
C GLY A 25 6.91 -27.44 6.04
N ALA A 26 5.80 -27.42 5.28
CA ALA A 26 5.54 -26.37 4.32
C ALA A 26 5.44 -25.06 5.12
N LEU A 27 6.58 -24.39 5.29
CA LEU A 27 6.62 -22.98 5.62
C LEU A 27 5.93 -22.26 4.47
N ALA A 28 4.61 -22.14 4.55
CA ALA A 28 3.87 -21.19 3.74
C ALA A 28 4.47 -19.81 4.07
N ALA A 29 5.40 -19.36 3.24
CA ALA A 29 5.86 -17.99 3.28
C ALA A 29 4.61 -17.13 3.09
N ALA A 30 4.04 -16.65 4.19
CA ALA A 30 2.99 -15.65 4.14
C ALA A 30 3.58 -14.47 3.38
N ALA A 31 3.20 -14.32 2.11
CA ALA A 31 3.59 -13.19 1.31
C ALA A 31 3.15 -11.96 2.11
N ALA A 32 4.11 -11.20 2.61
CA ALA A 32 3.85 -9.99 3.36
C ALA A 32 3.05 -9.07 2.44
N THR A 33 1.75 -8.96 2.68
CA THR A 33 0.87 -8.09 1.91
C THR A 33 1.35 -6.65 2.14
N THR A 34 2.00 -6.08 1.13
CA THR A 34 2.51 -4.71 1.22
C THR A 34 1.32 -3.77 1.34
N SER A 35 1.19 -3.15 2.51
CA SER A 35 0.16 -2.15 2.73
C SER A 35 0.46 -0.88 1.95
N SER A 36 -0.49 -0.41 1.18
CA SER A 36 -0.32 0.77 0.32
C SER A 36 -1.57 1.63 0.25
N VAL A 37 -1.39 2.89 -0.10
CA VAL A 37 -2.49 3.79 -0.47
C VAL A 37 -2.12 4.54 -1.75
N THR A 38 -3.03 4.56 -2.70
CA THR A 38 -2.86 5.22 -3.99
C THR A 38 -3.70 6.50 -4.09
N LEU A 39 -3.35 7.37 -5.03
CA LEU A 39 -4.13 8.55 -5.38
C LEU A 39 -3.93 8.89 -6.85
N ASN A 40 -5.03 9.14 -7.56
CA ASN A 40 -5.06 9.63 -8.92
C ASN A 40 -5.99 10.83 -9.05
N LEU A 41 -5.60 11.79 -9.89
CA LEU A 41 -6.40 12.96 -10.24
C LEU A 41 -7.05 12.75 -11.61
N GLN A 42 -8.35 13.04 -11.73
CA GLN A 42 -9.10 12.88 -12.97
C GLN A 42 -9.65 14.22 -13.46
N GLY A 43 -9.81 14.37 -14.77
CA GLY A 43 -10.37 15.56 -15.43
C GLY A 43 -9.33 16.61 -15.80
N GLY A 44 -8.04 16.29 -15.73
CA GLY A 44 -6.99 17.16 -16.24
C GLY A 44 -6.94 17.16 -17.78
N TYR A 45 -6.60 18.32 -18.38
CA TYR A 45 -6.55 18.49 -19.84
C TYR A 45 -5.14 18.45 -20.44
N ALA A 46 -4.10 18.49 -19.62
CA ALA A 46 -2.71 18.41 -20.06
C ALA A 46 -1.81 17.92 -18.93
N ASN A 47 -0.62 17.43 -19.28
CA ASN A 47 0.44 17.10 -18.34
C ASN A 47 1.77 17.67 -18.86
N ARG A 48 2.48 18.42 -18.04
CA ARG A 48 3.77 19.02 -18.41
C ARG A 48 4.73 19.04 -17.22
N GLN A 49 6.01 18.91 -17.51
CA GLN A 49 7.08 19.07 -16.51
C GLN A 49 7.32 20.56 -16.26
N LEU A 50 7.20 20.99 -15.02
CA LEU A 50 7.41 22.36 -14.59
C LEU A 50 8.14 22.42 -13.24
N THR A 51 8.74 23.55 -12.93
CA THR A 51 9.36 23.81 -11.63
C THR A 51 8.47 24.73 -10.80
N ALA A 52 8.17 24.34 -9.58
CA ALA A 52 7.48 25.17 -8.59
C ALA A 52 7.95 24.80 -7.19
N CYS A 53 8.08 25.79 -6.30
CA CYS A 53 8.64 25.64 -4.95
C CYS A 53 9.99 24.89 -4.97
N SER A 54 10.87 25.26 -5.92
CA SER A 54 12.21 24.66 -6.14
C SER A 54 12.22 23.19 -6.50
N LEU A 55 11.04 22.60 -6.82
CA LEU A 55 10.90 21.20 -7.19
C LEU A 55 10.41 21.08 -8.62
N LYS A 56 11.07 20.21 -9.40
CA LYS A 56 10.72 19.88 -10.79
C LYS A 56 9.85 18.60 -10.80
N HIS A 57 8.59 18.73 -11.22
CA HIS A 57 7.63 17.63 -11.27
C HIS A 57 6.77 17.70 -12.53
N HIS A 58 6.11 16.60 -12.86
CA HIS A 58 5.01 16.56 -13.82
C HIS A 58 3.75 17.09 -13.15
N TYR A 59 3.12 18.09 -13.76
CA TYR A 59 1.90 18.71 -13.28
C TYR A 59 0.74 18.43 -14.23
N THR A 60 -0.33 17.85 -13.71
CA THR A 60 -1.61 17.75 -14.42
C THR A 60 -2.34 19.10 -14.35
N PHE A 61 -2.85 19.58 -15.48
CA PHE A 61 -3.46 20.90 -15.58
C PHE A 61 -4.98 20.85 -15.44
N PHE A 62 -5.54 21.78 -14.67
CA PHE A 62 -6.95 21.97 -14.47
C PHE A 62 -7.33 23.44 -14.62
N HIS A 63 -8.58 23.71 -15.03
CA HIS A 63 -9.14 25.06 -15.04
C HIS A 63 -9.61 25.45 -13.62
N ALA A 64 -9.45 26.74 -13.30
CA ALA A 64 -9.98 27.29 -12.05
C ALA A 64 -11.51 27.15 -11.99
N GLY A 65 -12.04 26.85 -10.82
CA GLY A 65 -13.46 26.61 -10.61
C GLY A 65 -13.91 25.16 -10.88
N ASN A 66 -13.13 24.39 -11.65
CA ASN A 66 -13.49 23.00 -11.94
C ASN A 66 -13.37 22.11 -10.69
N ALA A 67 -14.24 21.11 -10.64
CA ALA A 67 -14.14 20.04 -9.67
C ALA A 67 -13.08 19.04 -10.11
N ILE A 68 -12.06 18.84 -9.29
CA ILE A 68 -11.01 17.84 -9.50
C ILE A 68 -11.42 16.57 -8.75
N THR A 69 -11.72 15.52 -9.49
CA THR A 69 -12.01 14.22 -8.90
C THR A 69 -10.71 13.54 -8.48
N MET A 70 -10.65 13.13 -7.23
CA MET A 70 -9.56 12.40 -6.61
C MET A 70 -10.03 10.99 -6.29
N LYS A 71 -9.43 9.99 -6.93
CA LYS A 71 -9.73 8.57 -6.72
C LYS A 71 -8.49 7.84 -6.26
N GLY A 72 -8.67 6.81 -5.47
CA GLY A 72 -7.58 5.95 -5.03
C GLY A 72 -8.06 4.70 -4.34
N SER A 73 -7.13 3.96 -3.78
CA SER A 73 -7.41 2.73 -3.06
C SER A 73 -6.47 2.55 -1.86
N VAL A 74 -6.91 1.76 -0.91
CA VAL A 74 -6.12 1.24 0.22
C VAL A 74 -6.02 -0.26 0.08
N ALA A 75 -4.82 -0.80 0.15
CA ALA A 75 -4.55 -2.24 0.12
C ALA A 75 -3.73 -2.64 1.37
N PRO A 76 -4.00 -3.77 2.01
CA PRO A 76 -5.20 -4.59 1.80
C PRO A 76 -6.48 -3.81 2.09
N THR A 77 -7.60 -4.25 1.52
CA THR A 77 -8.90 -3.60 1.71
C THR A 77 -9.26 -3.56 3.21
N PRO A 78 -9.46 -2.36 3.79
CA PRO A 78 -9.82 -2.24 5.20
C PRO A 78 -11.24 -2.77 5.49
N ALA A 79 -11.51 -3.09 6.76
CA ALA A 79 -12.86 -3.40 7.22
C ALA A 79 -13.83 -2.22 6.93
N SER A 80 -15.14 -2.50 6.98
CA SER A 80 -16.17 -1.49 6.71
C SER A 80 -16.05 -0.24 7.59
N GLY A 81 -16.54 0.88 7.10
CA GLY A 81 -16.56 2.16 7.84
C GLY A 81 -15.24 2.95 7.84
N TRP A 82 -14.24 2.52 7.07
CA TRP A 82 -12.98 3.23 6.95
C TRP A 82 -13.09 4.52 6.11
N ARG A 83 -12.14 5.41 6.34
CA ARG A 83 -12.00 6.66 5.58
C ARG A 83 -10.56 7.09 5.48
N VAL A 84 -10.28 7.88 4.48
CA VAL A 84 -8.98 8.53 4.27
C VAL A 84 -9.09 10.03 4.45
N LYS A 85 -7.99 10.67 4.84
CA LYS A 85 -7.85 12.12 4.82
C LYS A 85 -7.07 12.53 3.60
N VAL A 86 -7.63 13.39 2.78
CA VAL A 86 -6.95 13.99 1.63
C VAL A 86 -6.53 15.40 2.01
N LYS A 87 -5.25 15.74 1.77
CA LYS A 87 -4.72 17.08 1.95
C LYS A 87 -4.27 17.65 0.61
N VAL A 88 -4.66 18.87 0.32
CA VAL A 88 -4.15 19.65 -0.81
C VAL A 88 -3.26 20.76 -0.27
N LYS A 89 -2.05 20.86 -0.83
CA LYS A 89 -1.11 21.92 -0.52
C LYS A 89 -0.81 22.73 -1.77
N GLN A 90 -0.67 24.05 -1.61
CA GLN A 90 -0.33 24.98 -2.67
C GLN A 90 1.07 25.57 -2.45
N CYS A 91 1.80 25.75 -3.52
CA CYS A 91 3.07 26.49 -3.52
C CYS A 91 2.82 27.98 -3.28
N LEU A 92 3.17 28.44 -2.10
CA LEU A 92 3.01 29.84 -1.66
C LEU A 92 4.38 30.32 -1.11
N ARG A 93 4.91 31.41 -1.69
CA ARG A 93 6.19 32.02 -1.24
C ARG A 93 7.31 30.98 -1.12
N GLY A 94 7.49 30.13 -2.14
CA GLY A 94 8.56 29.13 -2.20
C GLY A 94 8.34 27.84 -1.38
N SER A 95 7.23 27.70 -0.68
CA SER A 95 6.93 26.50 0.12
C SER A 95 5.52 25.99 -0.07
N PHE A 96 5.31 24.67 0.07
CA PHE A 96 3.98 24.07 -0.01
C PHE A 96 3.24 24.16 1.33
N ARG A 97 2.15 24.93 1.37
CA ARG A 97 1.28 25.14 2.51
C ARG A 97 -0.09 24.50 2.31
N ALA A 98 -0.68 23.95 3.37
CA ALA A 98 -2.02 23.35 3.30
C ALA A 98 -3.06 24.41 2.97
N VAL A 99 -3.88 24.14 1.96
CA VAL A 99 -4.98 25.03 1.54
C VAL A 99 -6.35 24.35 1.62
N TRP A 100 -6.36 23.02 1.69
CA TRP A 100 -7.59 22.24 1.87
C TRP A 100 -7.28 20.89 2.50
N ALA A 101 -8.23 20.40 3.28
CA ALA A 101 -8.25 19.02 3.76
C ALA A 101 -9.68 18.53 3.83
N GLY A 102 -9.91 17.30 3.39
CA GLY A 102 -11.21 16.64 3.42
C GLY A 102 -11.06 15.16 3.75
N TYR A 103 -12.20 14.53 4.02
CA TYR A 103 -12.28 13.08 4.23
C TYR A 103 -13.06 12.44 3.09
N ALA A 104 -12.67 11.24 2.71
CA ALA A 104 -13.42 10.38 1.81
C ALA A 104 -13.70 9.06 2.52
N SER A 105 -14.96 8.63 2.49
CA SER A 105 -15.34 7.28 2.93
C SER A 105 -14.84 6.24 1.92
N GLY A 106 -14.40 5.10 2.43
CA GLY A 106 -14.00 3.98 1.61
C GLY A 106 -15.17 3.08 1.25
N HIS A 107 -15.02 2.42 0.12
CA HIS A 107 -15.95 1.40 -0.37
C HIS A 107 -15.45 0.00 0.02
N ALA A 108 -16.32 -1.00 -0.11
CA ALA A 108 -16.01 -2.38 0.25
C ALA A 108 -14.91 -3.03 -0.62
N ASP A 109 -14.62 -2.47 -1.79
CA ASP A 109 -13.55 -2.88 -2.69
C ASP A 109 -12.18 -2.23 -2.38
N GLY A 110 -12.09 -1.47 -1.29
CA GLY A 110 -10.88 -0.73 -0.92
C GLY A 110 -10.71 0.60 -1.65
N SER A 111 -11.62 0.97 -2.54
CA SER A 111 -11.58 2.25 -3.27
C SER A 111 -12.14 3.40 -2.44
N PHE A 112 -11.74 4.62 -2.79
CA PHE A 112 -12.35 5.86 -2.30
C PHE A 112 -12.42 6.90 -3.41
N LYS A 113 -13.34 7.85 -3.26
CA LYS A 113 -13.50 8.98 -4.18
C LYS A 113 -13.83 10.23 -3.38
N THR A 114 -13.21 11.35 -3.74
CA THR A 114 -13.55 12.69 -3.22
C THR A 114 -13.38 13.73 -4.31
N THR A 115 -13.83 14.95 -4.05
CA THR A 115 -13.76 16.04 -5.00
C THR A 115 -13.16 17.26 -4.31
N TYR A 116 -12.24 17.92 -4.99
CA TYR A 116 -11.70 19.21 -4.59
C TYR A 116 -12.06 20.25 -5.65
N ARG A 117 -12.73 21.32 -5.25
CA ARG A 117 -12.98 22.46 -6.14
C ARG A 117 -11.82 23.44 -6.05
N ALA A 118 -11.08 23.56 -7.13
CA ALA A 118 -9.92 24.43 -7.20
C ALA A 118 -10.34 25.90 -7.35
N SER A 119 -10.49 26.62 -6.25
CA SER A 119 -10.85 28.04 -6.23
C SER A 119 -9.69 28.98 -6.52
N ARG A 120 -8.45 28.51 -6.40
CA ARG A 120 -7.24 29.34 -6.54
C ARG A 120 -6.34 28.80 -7.63
N ARG A 121 -5.81 29.71 -8.46
CA ARG A 121 -4.78 29.39 -9.46
C ARG A 121 -3.45 29.14 -8.78
N GLY A 122 -2.61 28.29 -9.37
CA GLY A 122 -1.27 28.04 -8.87
C GLY A 122 -0.82 26.60 -9.01
N PHE A 123 0.30 26.28 -8.39
CA PHE A 123 0.89 24.95 -8.33
C PHE A 123 0.51 24.28 -7.01
N LEU A 124 -0.02 23.09 -7.10
CA LEU A 124 -0.54 22.35 -5.97
C LEU A 124 -0.05 20.89 -6.01
N PHE A 125 -0.15 20.22 -4.87
CA PHE A 125 -0.18 18.76 -4.85
C PHE A 125 -1.27 18.25 -3.88
N ALA A 126 -1.79 17.07 -4.19
CA ALA A 126 -2.65 16.29 -3.30
C ALA A 126 -1.89 15.09 -2.75
N ARG A 127 -2.20 14.70 -1.53
CA ARG A 127 -1.74 13.47 -0.88
C ARG A 127 -2.83 12.91 0.02
N VAL A 128 -2.93 11.58 0.03
CA VAL A 128 -3.84 10.84 0.90
C VAL A 128 -3.11 10.30 2.11
N TYR A 129 -3.81 10.23 3.23
CA TYR A 129 -3.38 9.63 4.48
C TYR A 129 -4.44 8.65 4.96
N TYR A 130 -4.03 7.42 5.22
CA TYR A 130 -4.86 6.41 5.85
C TYR A 130 -4.31 6.11 7.25
N TYR A 131 -5.09 6.42 8.27
CA TYR A 131 -4.70 6.30 9.67
C TYR A 131 -5.10 4.96 10.31
N GLY A 132 -5.82 4.10 9.59
CA GLY A 132 -6.20 2.77 10.06
C GLY A 132 -5.09 1.74 10.01
N ALA A 133 -3.86 2.14 9.66
CA ALA A 133 -2.67 1.29 9.66
C ALA A 133 -1.56 1.89 10.52
N THR A 134 -0.70 1.03 11.05
CA THR A 134 0.50 1.44 11.80
C THR A 134 1.73 0.87 11.08
N PRO A 135 2.63 1.70 10.54
CA PRO A 135 2.55 3.17 10.51
C PRO A 135 1.44 3.71 9.58
N THR A 136 1.06 4.98 9.75
CA THR A 136 0.11 5.68 8.86
C THR A 136 0.56 5.59 7.40
N LEU A 137 -0.29 5.06 6.53
CA LEU A 137 0.01 4.98 5.10
C LEU A 137 -0.19 6.34 4.41
N ARG A 138 0.66 6.62 3.44
CA ARG A 138 0.64 7.85 2.65
C ARG A 138 0.79 7.54 1.17
N SER A 139 -0.06 8.12 0.33
CA SER A 139 0.12 8.02 -1.12
C SER A 139 1.34 8.83 -1.58
N ASP A 140 1.77 8.59 -2.82
CA ASP A 140 2.61 9.54 -3.52
C ASP A 140 1.92 10.88 -3.67
N LYS A 141 2.71 11.93 -3.87
CA LYS A 141 2.18 13.26 -4.16
C LYS A 141 1.71 13.31 -5.61
N GLN A 142 0.48 13.74 -5.83
CA GLN A 142 -0.05 14.01 -7.16
C GLN A 142 0.02 15.52 -7.41
N TYR A 143 0.94 15.95 -8.27
CA TYR A 143 1.17 17.36 -8.56
C TYR A 143 0.22 17.86 -9.65
N PHE A 144 -0.35 19.05 -9.47
CA PHE A 144 -1.23 19.66 -10.45
C PHE A 144 -1.13 21.17 -10.45
N ARG A 145 -1.51 21.78 -11.56
CA ARG A 145 -1.58 23.22 -11.74
C ARG A 145 -2.99 23.64 -12.11
N VAL A 146 -3.48 24.67 -11.43
CA VAL A 146 -4.76 25.32 -11.72
C VAL A 146 -4.47 26.63 -12.46
N ARG A 147 -5.12 26.84 -13.60
CA ARG A 147 -5.04 28.05 -14.45
C ARG A 147 -6.37 28.76 -14.58
#